data_a44c8b10c72ad61fc47837def7dc6483
#
_entry.id   a44c8b10c72ad61fc47837def7dc6483
#
_cell.length_a   1.000
_cell.length_b   1.000
_cell.length_c   1.000
_cell.angle_alpha   90.00
_cell.angle_beta   90.00
_cell.angle_gamma   90.00
#
_symmetry.space_group_name_H-M   'P 1'
#
loop_
_entity.id
_entity.type
_entity.pdbx_description
1 polymer ?
#
loop_
_entity_poly.entity_id
_entity_poly.type
_entity_poly.pdbx_seq_one_letter_code
_entity_poly.pdbx_strand_id
1 'polypeptide(L)'
;MNHAEHKRSTFSGKIGFVLSAAGASVGLGNIWRFPYLAAKYGGGIFLLVYIILAMTFGYTMIVAETSLGRMTGKSPVGAFNTFGSSGWLKFGGWINAIIPILIVPYYSVIGGWVVKYLAEYVLGHGSQLAADGYFGSFISNGVSTELCFVIFAALTLAVIFAGVENGIERVSKFMMPVLVVLSIIIAVYSVTRPGALAGVKYFLVPDIEHFSWMTVVAAMGQMFYSLSIAMGILITFGSYMKKDISIEGSTRNVEVFDTAIAIMAGLMIIPAVFAFSGGDPAALNAGPSLMFITIPKVFDSMGLGTAIGILFFVLVLFAALTSSIALTESAVSTFQDELGWGRKKSTAVVGVVMLALGTLSSLGYGPLAGVTIIGMQFLDFFDFLTNSVMMPIAAIAVCLLVSRVVGVGRIEQEVLLGESTFRRKKVFNTMIRFLCPFFAAIILLSSVANALGWISM
;
A
#
# COMPACT_ATOMS: atom_id res chain seq x y z
N MET A 1 14.31 7.76 -36.92
CA MET A 1 15.00 7.88 -35.62
C MET A 1 15.10 6.50 -35.04
N ASN A 2 16.33 5.95 -34.93
CA ASN A 2 16.57 4.63 -34.33
C ASN A 2 16.18 4.71 -32.86
N HIS A 3 15.02 4.19 -32.49
CA HIS A 3 14.73 3.82 -31.11
C HIS A 3 15.65 2.66 -30.78
N ALA A 4 16.77 2.95 -30.10
CA ALA A 4 17.52 1.91 -29.43
C ALA A 4 16.53 1.19 -28.51
N GLU A 5 16.24 -0.07 -28.75
CA GLU A 5 15.46 -0.91 -27.83
C GLU A 5 16.18 -0.88 -26.48
N HIS A 6 15.72 -0.02 -25.58
CA HIS A 6 16.17 -0.05 -24.19
C HIS A 6 15.75 -1.40 -23.62
N LYS A 7 16.73 -2.28 -23.46
CA LYS A 7 16.52 -3.60 -22.86
C LYS A 7 15.80 -3.42 -21.52
N ARG A 8 14.55 -3.91 -21.44
CA ARG A 8 13.74 -3.82 -20.22
C ARG A 8 14.49 -4.42 -19.03
N SER A 9 14.52 -3.71 -17.90
CA SER A 9 15.04 -4.26 -16.65
C SER A 9 14.26 -5.51 -16.26
N THR A 10 14.91 -6.49 -15.64
CA THR A 10 14.26 -7.73 -15.19
C THR A 10 14.66 -8.03 -13.75
N PHE A 11 13.77 -8.68 -13.00
CA PHE A 11 14.12 -9.29 -11.71
C PHE A 11 15.07 -10.48 -11.94
N SER A 12 15.96 -10.74 -10.98
CA SER A 12 16.89 -11.87 -11.06
C SER A 12 16.19 -13.22 -11.11
N GLY A 13 15.04 -13.34 -10.44
CA GLY A 13 14.23 -14.57 -10.38
C GLY A 13 12.95 -14.42 -9.57
N LYS A 14 12.29 -15.55 -9.27
CA LYS A 14 11.01 -15.59 -8.53
C LYS A 14 11.08 -14.87 -7.17
N ILE A 15 12.13 -15.11 -6.40
CA ILE A 15 12.28 -14.52 -5.05
C ILE A 15 12.38 -13.00 -5.15
N GLY A 16 13.13 -12.48 -6.13
CA GLY A 16 13.25 -11.04 -6.37
C GLY A 16 11.91 -10.39 -6.68
N PHE A 17 11.12 -10.98 -7.59
CA PHE A 17 9.79 -10.51 -7.89
C PHE A 17 8.87 -10.57 -6.67
N VAL A 18 8.78 -11.73 -6.00
CA VAL A 18 7.86 -11.95 -4.86
C VAL A 18 8.15 -10.97 -3.72
N LEU A 19 9.44 -10.82 -3.33
CA LEU A 19 9.79 -9.92 -2.21
C LEU A 19 9.61 -8.45 -2.59
N SER A 20 9.83 -8.07 -3.85
CA SER A 20 9.56 -6.70 -4.31
C SER A 20 8.06 -6.41 -4.37
N ALA A 21 7.25 -7.33 -4.90
CA ALA A 21 5.80 -7.18 -4.97
C ALA A 21 5.16 -7.26 -3.57
N ALA A 22 5.62 -8.17 -2.70
CA ALA A 22 5.20 -8.20 -1.30
C ALA A 22 5.60 -6.92 -0.55
N GLY A 23 6.80 -6.38 -0.80
CA GLY A 23 7.24 -5.09 -0.24
C GLY A 23 6.42 -3.91 -0.75
N ALA A 24 5.91 -3.97 -1.99
CA ALA A 24 4.96 -2.99 -2.49
C ALA A 24 3.62 -3.07 -1.75
N SER A 25 3.14 -4.29 -1.46
CA SER A 25 1.87 -4.55 -0.80
C SER A 25 1.93 -4.29 0.71
N VAL A 26 3.00 -4.75 1.38
CA VAL A 26 3.20 -4.52 2.81
C VAL A 26 3.65 -3.10 3.06
N GLY A 27 2.73 -2.23 3.43
CA GLY A 27 2.97 -0.80 3.64
C GLY A 27 2.32 -0.25 4.90
N LEU A 28 2.22 1.06 4.96
CA LEU A 28 1.58 1.77 6.07
C LEU A 28 0.12 1.32 6.26
N GLY A 29 -0.56 0.92 5.18
CA GLY A 29 -1.93 0.42 5.22
C GLY A 29 -2.13 -0.82 6.08
N ASN A 30 -1.14 -1.74 6.10
CA ASN A 30 -1.19 -2.93 6.96
C ASN A 30 -0.94 -2.58 8.42
N ILE A 31 -0.09 -1.58 8.69
CA ILE A 31 0.38 -1.27 10.05
C ILE A 31 -0.65 -0.44 10.82
N TRP A 32 -1.28 0.57 10.21
CA TRP A 32 -2.22 1.42 10.95
C TRP A 32 -3.68 1.27 10.52
N ARG A 33 -3.94 1.24 9.18
CA ARG A 33 -5.30 1.26 8.67
C ARG A 33 -6.02 -0.06 8.93
N PHE A 34 -5.33 -1.17 8.71
CA PHE A 34 -5.88 -2.50 8.93
C PHE A 34 -6.27 -2.74 10.40
N PRO A 35 -5.42 -2.52 11.42
CA PRO A 35 -5.81 -2.69 12.83
C PRO A 35 -6.98 -1.80 13.24
N TYR A 36 -6.98 -0.55 12.80
CA TYR A 36 -8.08 0.38 13.07
C TYR A 36 -9.40 -0.13 12.48
N LEU A 37 -9.41 -0.51 11.20
CA LEU A 37 -10.62 -1.01 10.55
C LEU A 37 -11.07 -2.34 11.15
N ALA A 38 -10.15 -3.23 11.49
CA ALA A 38 -10.47 -4.47 12.17
C ALA A 38 -11.15 -4.19 13.51
N ALA A 39 -10.64 -3.27 14.32
CA ALA A 39 -11.26 -2.91 15.59
C ALA A 39 -12.63 -2.25 15.42
N LYS A 40 -12.78 -1.35 14.46
CA LYS A 40 -14.04 -0.63 14.21
C LYS A 40 -15.14 -1.53 13.63
N TYR A 41 -14.79 -2.51 12.81
CA TYR A 41 -15.75 -3.31 12.03
C TYR A 41 -15.83 -4.77 12.46
N GLY A 42 -15.61 -5.07 13.75
CA GLY A 42 -15.95 -6.33 14.37
C GLY A 42 -14.80 -7.34 14.54
N GLY A 43 -13.55 -6.88 14.54
CA GLY A 43 -12.40 -7.71 14.89
C GLY A 43 -12.25 -8.94 14.00
N GLY A 44 -12.47 -10.12 14.55
CA GLY A 44 -12.29 -11.40 13.86
C GLY A 44 -13.21 -11.60 12.66
N ILE A 45 -14.43 -11.04 12.66
CA ILE A 45 -15.31 -11.13 11.48
C ILE A 45 -14.78 -10.25 10.33
N PHE A 46 -14.21 -9.08 10.63
CA PHE A 46 -13.52 -8.26 9.63
C PHE A 46 -12.33 -9.01 9.04
N LEU A 47 -11.50 -9.64 9.88
CA LEU A 47 -10.36 -10.44 9.45
C LEU A 47 -10.80 -11.58 8.51
N LEU A 48 -11.85 -12.30 8.86
CA LEU A 48 -12.40 -13.39 8.03
C LEU A 48 -12.84 -12.87 6.65
N VAL A 49 -13.60 -11.78 6.61
CA VAL A 49 -14.04 -11.14 5.36
C VAL A 49 -12.84 -10.67 4.54
N TYR A 50 -11.85 -10.05 5.18
CA TYR A 50 -10.62 -9.60 4.51
C TYR A 50 -9.88 -10.77 3.86
N ILE A 51 -9.68 -11.89 4.56
CA ILE A 51 -9.01 -13.09 4.01
C ILE A 51 -9.77 -13.62 2.79
N ILE A 52 -11.10 -13.74 2.87
CA ILE A 52 -11.92 -14.20 1.74
C ILE A 52 -11.74 -13.28 0.52
N LEU A 53 -11.76 -11.96 0.75
CA LEU A 53 -11.58 -10.98 -0.33
C LEU A 53 -10.15 -10.99 -0.89
N ALA A 54 -9.12 -11.16 -0.06
CA ALA A 54 -7.74 -11.29 -0.52
C ALA A 54 -7.57 -12.52 -1.42
N MET A 55 -8.14 -13.67 -1.03
CA MET A 55 -8.09 -14.94 -1.78
C MET A 55 -8.92 -14.94 -3.06
N THR A 56 -9.85 -14.03 -3.24
CA THR A 56 -10.76 -13.96 -4.39
C THR A 56 -10.49 -12.73 -5.25
N PHE A 57 -10.83 -11.57 -4.75
CA PHE A 57 -10.67 -10.31 -5.47
C PHE A 57 -9.19 -9.92 -5.60
N GLY A 58 -8.44 -9.90 -4.49
CA GLY A 58 -7.02 -9.54 -4.47
C GLY A 58 -6.22 -10.44 -5.40
N TYR A 59 -6.36 -11.76 -5.24
CA TYR A 59 -5.76 -12.75 -6.12
C TYR A 59 -6.04 -12.46 -7.60
N THR A 60 -7.31 -12.20 -7.94
CA THR A 60 -7.72 -11.96 -9.32
C THR A 60 -7.06 -10.73 -9.94
N MET A 61 -7.02 -9.63 -9.18
CA MET A 61 -6.41 -8.39 -9.66
C MET A 61 -4.88 -8.51 -9.79
N ILE A 62 -4.20 -9.16 -8.82
CA ILE A 62 -2.75 -9.40 -8.91
C ILE A 62 -2.41 -10.22 -10.14
N VAL A 63 -3.15 -11.32 -10.40
CA VAL A 63 -2.95 -12.15 -11.61
C VAL A 63 -3.20 -11.33 -12.87
N ALA A 64 -4.28 -10.56 -12.93
CA ALA A 64 -4.64 -9.75 -14.10
C ALA A 64 -3.55 -8.71 -14.42
N GLU A 65 -3.17 -7.89 -13.46
CA GLU A 65 -2.19 -6.82 -13.65
C GLU A 65 -0.79 -7.36 -13.94
N THR A 66 -0.33 -8.37 -13.20
CA THR A 66 0.97 -9.01 -13.43
C THR A 66 1.04 -9.65 -14.81
N SER A 67 -0.05 -10.33 -15.24
CA SER A 67 -0.13 -10.92 -16.59
C SER A 67 -0.08 -9.86 -17.68
N LEU A 68 -0.83 -8.75 -17.54
CA LEU A 68 -0.79 -7.64 -18.49
C LEU A 68 0.63 -7.07 -18.61
N GLY A 69 1.28 -6.84 -17.49
CA GLY A 69 2.66 -6.34 -17.46
C GLY A 69 3.63 -7.30 -18.15
N ARG A 70 3.62 -8.60 -17.78
CA ARG A 70 4.51 -9.61 -18.34
C ARG A 70 4.26 -9.88 -19.82
N MET A 71 3.00 -9.87 -20.24
CA MET A 71 2.60 -10.09 -21.63
C MET A 71 3.10 -8.97 -22.55
N THR A 72 3.03 -7.74 -22.08
CA THR A 72 3.35 -6.55 -22.90
C THR A 72 4.79 -6.07 -22.73
N GLY A 73 5.44 -6.35 -21.60
CA GLY A 73 6.76 -5.83 -21.26
C GLY A 73 6.76 -4.31 -21.08
N LYS A 74 5.63 -3.68 -20.76
CA LYS A 74 5.44 -2.22 -20.70
C LYS A 74 4.83 -1.77 -19.38
N SER A 75 4.99 -0.48 -19.08
CA SER A 75 4.28 0.24 -18.02
C SER A 75 2.77 0.35 -18.33
N PRO A 76 1.94 0.81 -17.39
CA PRO A 76 0.48 0.79 -17.54
C PRO A 76 -0.03 1.39 -18.84
N VAL A 77 0.44 2.58 -19.25
CA VAL A 77 -0.02 3.23 -20.48
C VAL A 77 0.30 2.39 -21.70
N GLY A 78 1.55 1.95 -21.83
CA GLY A 78 1.99 1.12 -22.92
C GLY A 78 1.31 -0.26 -22.95
N ALA A 79 1.02 -0.83 -21.75
CA ALA A 79 0.31 -2.10 -21.63
C ALA A 79 -1.12 -2.00 -22.21
N PHE A 80 -1.88 -0.97 -21.85
CA PHE A 80 -3.22 -0.73 -22.39
C PHE A 80 -3.18 -0.45 -23.90
N ASN A 81 -2.27 0.41 -24.34
CA ASN A 81 -2.14 0.79 -25.76
C ASN A 81 -1.73 -0.38 -26.66
N THR A 82 -1.13 -1.43 -26.14
CA THR A 82 -0.77 -2.65 -26.89
C THR A 82 -2.02 -3.36 -27.45
N PHE A 83 -3.17 -3.23 -26.78
CA PHE A 83 -4.42 -3.92 -27.18
C PHE A 83 -5.40 -3.05 -27.97
N GLY A 84 -5.05 -1.79 -28.26
CA GLY A 84 -5.85 -0.90 -29.08
C GLY A 84 -5.57 0.58 -28.82
N SER A 85 -6.11 1.44 -29.70
CA SER A 85 -5.91 2.89 -29.67
C SER A 85 -7.15 3.69 -29.27
N SER A 86 -8.21 3.02 -28.79
CA SER A 86 -9.46 3.69 -28.40
C SER A 86 -9.28 4.64 -27.21
N GLY A 87 -10.09 5.68 -27.14
CA GLY A 87 -9.96 6.70 -26.09
C GLY A 87 -10.05 6.16 -24.66
N TRP A 88 -10.93 5.16 -24.43
CA TRP A 88 -11.09 4.56 -23.12
C TRP A 88 -9.89 3.68 -22.69
N LEU A 89 -9.21 3.03 -23.64
CA LEU A 89 -7.96 2.30 -23.36
C LEU A 89 -6.85 3.26 -22.96
N LYS A 90 -6.70 4.36 -23.68
CA LYS A 90 -5.75 5.42 -23.30
C LYS A 90 -6.06 5.96 -21.90
N PHE A 91 -7.33 6.25 -21.63
CA PHE A 91 -7.77 6.69 -20.31
C PHE A 91 -7.44 5.64 -19.22
N GLY A 92 -7.75 4.35 -19.45
CA GLY A 92 -7.44 3.28 -18.53
C GLY A 92 -5.95 3.12 -18.24
N GLY A 93 -5.10 3.26 -19.25
CA GLY A 93 -3.64 3.26 -19.09
C GLY A 93 -3.15 4.46 -18.28
N TRP A 94 -3.60 5.67 -18.63
CA TRP A 94 -3.17 6.89 -17.96
C TRP A 94 -3.66 6.99 -16.52
N ILE A 95 -4.89 6.58 -16.20
CA ILE A 95 -5.37 6.62 -14.82
C ILE A 95 -4.52 5.70 -13.92
N ASN A 96 -4.17 4.48 -14.38
CA ASN A 96 -3.27 3.59 -13.65
C ASN A 96 -1.84 4.17 -13.50
N ALA A 97 -1.38 4.98 -14.45
CA ALA A 97 -0.06 5.58 -14.41
C ALA A 97 0.02 6.86 -13.55
N ILE A 98 -1.06 7.64 -13.50
CA ILE A 98 -1.10 8.91 -12.74
C ILE A 98 -1.26 8.64 -11.23
N ILE A 99 -1.97 7.59 -10.85
CA ILE A 99 -2.18 7.25 -9.43
C ILE A 99 -0.87 7.21 -8.64
N PRO A 100 0.16 6.43 -8.99
CA PRO A 100 1.40 6.40 -8.23
C PRO A 100 2.14 7.75 -8.24
N ILE A 101 2.03 8.54 -9.32
CA ILE A 101 2.63 9.88 -9.40
C ILE A 101 2.02 10.84 -8.36
N LEU A 102 0.73 10.68 -8.06
CA LEU A 102 0.03 11.49 -7.05
C LEU A 102 0.17 10.94 -5.64
N ILE A 103 0.29 9.61 -5.47
CA ILE A 103 0.43 8.98 -4.14
C ILE A 103 1.82 9.23 -3.56
N VAL A 104 2.89 9.04 -4.34
CA VAL A 104 4.28 9.15 -3.88
C VAL A 104 4.57 10.44 -3.10
N PRO A 105 4.12 11.63 -3.53
CA PRO A 105 4.36 12.88 -2.82
C PRO A 105 3.83 12.86 -1.37
N TYR A 106 2.55 12.65 -1.18
CA TYR A 106 1.97 12.69 0.17
C TYR A 106 2.35 11.47 1.02
N TYR A 107 2.53 10.31 0.40
CA TYR A 107 3.02 9.10 1.08
C TYR A 107 4.42 9.30 1.65
N SER A 108 5.28 10.02 0.92
CA SER A 108 6.63 10.37 1.39
C SER A 108 6.62 11.36 2.55
N VAL A 109 5.61 12.23 2.66
CA VAL A 109 5.42 13.09 3.83
C VAL A 109 5.14 12.25 5.08
N ILE A 110 4.24 11.27 4.97
CA ILE A 110 3.95 10.36 6.07
C ILE A 110 5.19 9.52 6.42
N GLY A 111 5.95 9.08 5.41
CA GLY A 111 7.26 8.44 5.62
C GLY A 111 8.24 9.34 6.37
N GLY A 112 8.23 10.64 6.12
CA GLY A 112 8.98 11.64 6.88
C GLY A 112 8.56 11.72 8.36
N TRP A 113 7.27 11.60 8.66
CA TRP A 113 6.79 11.53 10.05
C TRP A 113 7.35 10.28 10.78
N VAL A 114 7.44 9.15 10.05
CA VAL A 114 8.07 7.92 10.58
C VAL A 114 9.55 8.15 10.87
N VAL A 115 10.28 8.83 9.98
CA VAL A 115 11.70 9.20 10.21
C VAL A 115 11.84 10.05 11.47
N LYS A 116 10.98 11.05 11.68
CA LYS A 116 10.97 11.88 12.89
C LYS A 116 10.80 11.04 14.15
N TYR A 117 9.77 10.19 14.19
CA TYR A 117 9.48 9.39 15.37
C TYR A 117 10.56 8.36 15.67
N LEU A 118 11.14 7.73 14.64
CA LEU A 118 12.30 6.85 14.83
C LEU A 118 13.49 7.60 15.42
N ALA A 119 13.80 8.78 14.90
CA ALA A 119 14.91 9.59 15.42
C ALA A 119 14.72 9.97 16.89
N GLU A 120 13.51 10.38 17.27
CA GLU A 120 13.21 10.73 18.67
C GLU A 120 13.30 9.52 19.60
N TYR A 121 12.82 8.34 19.19
CA TYR A 121 12.98 7.12 19.98
C TYR A 121 14.46 6.74 20.16
N VAL A 122 15.26 6.84 19.10
CA VAL A 122 16.72 6.57 19.17
C VAL A 122 17.45 7.56 20.09
N LEU A 123 16.99 8.81 20.11
CA LEU A 123 17.54 9.84 21.00
C LEU A 123 17.06 9.72 22.46
N GLY A 124 16.16 8.77 22.76
CA GLY A 124 15.64 8.55 24.11
C GLY A 124 14.48 9.48 24.50
N HIS A 125 13.86 10.15 23.54
CA HIS A 125 12.76 11.10 23.77
C HIS A 125 11.37 10.42 23.67
N GLY A 126 11.25 9.11 23.87
CA GLY A 126 10.00 8.34 23.72
C GLY A 126 8.83 8.91 24.52
N SER A 127 9.05 9.33 25.78
CA SER A 127 8.01 9.93 26.62
C SER A 127 7.50 11.28 26.10
N GLN A 128 8.33 12.03 25.38
CA GLN A 128 7.89 13.29 24.75
C GLN A 128 6.92 13.02 23.59
N LEU A 129 7.13 11.92 22.86
CA LEU A 129 6.23 11.50 21.78
C LEU A 129 4.84 11.11 22.28
N ALA A 130 4.74 10.64 23.53
CA ALA A 130 3.49 10.29 24.18
C ALA A 130 2.72 11.51 24.71
N ALA A 131 3.36 12.69 24.78
CA ALA A 131 2.73 13.90 25.29
C ALA A 131 1.59 14.39 24.39
N ASP A 132 0.53 14.89 25.01
CA ASP A 132 -0.60 15.46 24.29
C ASP A 132 -0.17 16.66 23.42
N GLY A 133 -0.62 16.65 22.18
CA GLY A 133 -0.33 17.72 21.23
C GLY A 133 1.04 17.63 20.54
N TYR A 134 1.92 16.68 20.90
CA TYR A 134 3.23 16.54 20.26
C TYR A 134 3.11 16.38 18.75
N PHE A 135 2.32 15.43 18.30
CA PHE A 135 2.11 15.19 16.87
C PHE A 135 1.57 16.43 16.16
N GLY A 136 0.55 17.08 16.73
CA GLY A 136 -0.02 18.31 16.18
C GLY A 136 1.01 19.45 16.05
N SER A 137 1.83 19.66 17.08
CA SER A 137 2.89 20.66 17.06
C SER A 137 3.99 20.35 16.04
N PHE A 138 4.32 19.05 15.87
CA PHE A 138 5.30 18.60 14.87
C PHE A 138 4.80 18.85 13.45
N ILE A 139 3.58 18.40 13.09
CA ILE A 139 3.05 18.57 11.72
C ILE A 139 2.77 20.02 11.37
N SER A 140 2.56 20.88 12.35
CA SER A 140 2.41 22.35 12.17
C SER A 140 3.75 23.06 11.97
N ASN A 141 4.87 22.41 12.34
CA ASN A 141 6.21 22.96 12.15
C ASN A 141 6.72 22.66 10.73
N GLY A 142 6.52 23.60 9.82
CA GLY A 142 6.85 23.41 8.39
C GLY A 142 8.33 23.05 8.15
N VAL A 143 9.28 23.57 8.93
CA VAL A 143 10.70 23.27 8.72
C VAL A 143 11.02 21.83 9.14
N SER A 144 10.51 21.39 10.27
CA SER A 144 10.78 20.04 10.77
C SER A 144 10.12 18.96 9.90
N THR A 145 8.86 19.18 9.48
CA THR A 145 8.15 18.25 8.58
C THR A 145 8.80 18.17 7.21
N GLU A 146 9.19 19.31 6.65
CA GLU A 146 9.82 19.35 5.33
C GLU A 146 11.19 18.65 5.33
N LEU A 147 12.02 18.88 6.36
CA LEU A 147 13.31 18.19 6.49
C LEU A 147 13.14 16.67 6.54
N CYS A 148 12.22 16.18 7.36
CA CYS A 148 11.97 14.74 7.49
C CYS A 148 11.40 14.15 6.21
N PHE A 149 10.50 14.85 5.52
CA PHE A 149 9.98 14.48 4.21
C PHE A 149 11.09 14.36 3.17
N VAL A 150 11.96 15.36 3.06
CA VAL A 150 13.08 15.36 2.10
C VAL A 150 14.05 14.21 2.38
N ILE A 151 14.33 13.90 3.66
CA ILE A 151 15.16 12.73 4.03
C ILE A 151 14.53 11.43 3.51
N PHE A 152 13.23 11.22 3.77
CA PHE A 152 12.54 10.01 3.29
C PHE A 152 12.49 9.94 1.77
N ALA A 153 12.19 11.04 1.09
CA ALA A 153 12.20 11.13 -0.38
C ALA A 153 13.59 10.81 -0.95
N ALA A 154 14.65 11.33 -0.35
CA ALA A 154 16.04 11.04 -0.76
C ALA A 154 16.37 9.56 -0.62
N LEU A 155 15.98 8.90 0.47
CA LEU A 155 16.15 7.46 0.65
C LEU A 155 15.44 6.65 -0.45
N THR A 156 14.20 6.99 -0.75
CA THR A 156 13.43 6.36 -1.84
C THR A 156 14.13 6.55 -3.20
N LEU A 157 14.48 7.79 -3.54
CA LEU A 157 15.10 8.11 -4.83
C LEU A 157 16.48 7.46 -5.00
N ALA A 158 17.28 7.36 -3.93
CA ALA A 158 18.58 6.68 -3.96
C ALA A 158 18.45 5.22 -4.41
N VAL A 159 17.43 4.50 -3.90
CA VAL A 159 17.15 3.12 -4.30
C VAL A 159 16.71 3.05 -5.78
N ILE A 160 15.85 3.98 -6.20
CA ILE A 160 15.36 4.03 -7.60
C ILE A 160 16.50 4.33 -8.58
N PHE A 161 17.43 5.23 -8.24
CA PHE A 161 18.61 5.50 -9.05
C PHE A 161 19.51 4.26 -9.23
N ALA A 162 19.59 3.37 -8.23
CA ALA A 162 20.36 2.14 -8.29
C ALA A 162 19.77 1.08 -9.25
N GLY A 163 18.51 1.23 -9.66
CA GLY A 163 17.85 0.36 -10.64
C GLY A 163 16.99 -0.75 -10.03
N VAL A 164 16.48 -1.64 -10.90
CA VAL A 164 15.54 -2.69 -10.48
C VAL A 164 16.27 -3.78 -9.69
N GLU A 165 17.29 -4.40 -10.25
CA GLU A 165 18.00 -5.52 -9.63
C GLU A 165 18.89 -5.07 -8.46
N ASN A 166 19.73 -4.05 -8.67
CA ASN A 166 20.70 -3.58 -7.66
C ASN A 166 20.08 -2.65 -6.60
N GLY A 167 18.94 -2.03 -6.89
CA GLY A 167 18.21 -1.15 -6.00
C GLY A 167 17.01 -1.88 -5.39
N ILE A 168 15.89 -1.93 -6.12
CA ILE A 168 14.60 -2.39 -5.64
C ILE A 168 14.65 -3.81 -5.09
N GLU A 169 15.14 -4.74 -5.89
CA GLU A 169 15.19 -6.16 -5.52
C GLU A 169 16.13 -6.42 -4.34
N ARG A 170 17.33 -5.82 -4.36
CA ARG A 170 18.31 -5.98 -3.29
C ARG A 170 17.82 -5.43 -1.96
N VAL A 171 17.19 -4.26 -2.00
CA VAL A 171 16.62 -3.63 -0.80
C VAL A 171 15.44 -4.45 -0.28
N SER A 172 14.53 -4.90 -1.14
CA SER A 172 13.40 -5.74 -0.74
C SER A 172 13.85 -7.09 -0.17
N LYS A 173 14.88 -7.72 -0.73
CA LYS A 173 15.47 -8.98 -0.21
C LYS A 173 16.03 -8.83 1.22
N PHE A 174 16.50 -7.65 1.59
CA PHE A 174 16.97 -7.36 2.94
C PHE A 174 15.82 -6.93 3.87
N MET A 175 15.03 -5.95 3.45
CA MET A 175 14.02 -5.33 4.30
C MET A 175 12.86 -6.27 4.65
N MET A 176 12.40 -7.09 3.70
CA MET A 176 11.22 -7.93 3.94
C MET A 176 11.45 -9.01 5.01
N PRO A 177 12.54 -9.81 5.01
CA PRO A 177 12.80 -10.73 6.11
C PRO A 177 12.96 -10.03 7.47
N VAL A 178 13.65 -8.88 7.52
CA VAL A 178 13.81 -8.11 8.76
C VAL A 178 12.44 -7.63 9.26
N LEU A 179 11.59 -7.11 8.38
CA LEU A 179 10.23 -6.68 8.71
C LEU A 179 9.40 -7.83 9.32
N VAL A 180 9.48 -9.05 8.74
CA VAL A 180 8.80 -10.23 9.30
C VAL A 180 9.32 -10.55 10.70
N VAL A 181 10.63 -10.55 10.92
CA VAL A 181 11.22 -10.84 12.24
C VAL A 181 10.80 -9.79 13.26
N LEU A 182 10.87 -8.50 12.90
CA LEU A 182 10.44 -7.41 13.79
C LEU A 182 8.95 -7.51 14.13
N SER A 183 8.10 -7.84 13.15
CA SER A 183 6.66 -7.99 13.40
C SER A 183 6.37 -9.13 14.36
N ILE A 184 7.08 -10.26 14.27
CA ILE A 184 6.96 -11.37 15.22
C ILE A 184 7.38 -10.95 16.62
N ILE A 185 8.53 -10.29 16.77
CA ILE A 185 9.03 -9.84 18.09
C ILE A 185 8.03 -8.90 18.75
N ILE A 186 7.53 -7.90 18.02
CA ILE A 186 6.59 -6.92 18.58
C ILE A 186 5.23 -7.56 18.88
N ALA A 187 4.73 -8.45 18.01
CA ALA A 187 3.48 -9.16 18.27
C ALA A 187 3.56 -10.05 19.50
N VAL A 188 4.64 -10.82 19.67
CA VAL A 188 4.87 -11.63 20.87
C VAL A 188 4.91 -10.74 22.11
N TYR A 189 5.63 -9.63 22.04
CA TYR A 189 5.66 -8.67 23.14
C TYR A 189 4.26 -8.14 23.48
N SER A 190 3.49 -7.72 22.46
CA SER A 190 2.13 -7.18 22.65
C SER A 190 1.17 -8.19 23.28
N VAL A 191 1.10 -9.42 22.74
CA VAL A 191 0.15 -10.44 23.22
C VAL A 191 0.47 -10.97 24.63
N THR A 192 1.72 -10.80 25.09
CA THR A 192 2.13 -11.22 26.44
C THR A 192 1.87 -10.16 27.52
N ARG A 193 1.30 -9.00 27.18
CA ARG A 193 0.98 -7.98 28.18
C ARG A 193 -0.25 -8.36 29.02
N PRO A 194 -0.25 -8.00 30.31
CA PRO A 194 -1.45 -8.16 31.15
C PRO A 194 -2.66 -7.46 30.49
N GLY A 195 -3.78 -8.14 30.35
CA GLY A 195 -4.98 -7.61 29.70
C GLY A 195 -5.03 -7.74 28.18
N ALA A 196 -3.94 -8.13 27.51
CA ALA A 196 -3.87 -8.27 26.05
C ALA A 196 -4.76 -9.39 25.49
N LEU A 197 -5.06 -10.44 26.28
CA LEU A 197 -5.81 -11.62 25.81
C LEU A 197 -7.21 -11.26 25.28
N ALA A 198 -7.86 -10.27 25.86
CA ALA A 198 -9.17 -9.77 25.38
C ALA A 198 -9.06 -9.24 23.95
N GLY A 199 -8.01 -8.46 23.66
CA GLY A 199 -7.73 -7.94 22.31
C GLY A 199 -7.36 -9.05 21.32
N VAL A 200 -6.58 -10.07 21.74
CA VAL A 200 -6.29 -11.24 20.90
C VAL A 200 -7.57 -11.98 20.53
N LYS A 201 -8.44 -12.25 21.53
CA LYS A 201 -9.73 -12.92 21.31
C LYS A 201 -10.62 -12.11 20.37
N TYR A 202 -10.75 -10.80 20.62
CA TYR A 202 -11.54 -9.89 19.80
C TYR A 202 -11.07 -9.91 18.33
N PHE A 203 -9.77 -9.90 18.10
CA PHE A 203 -9.20 -9.82 16.76
C PHE A 203 -9.21 -11.15 16.00
N LEU A 204 -9.01 -12.29 16.67
CA LEU A 204 -8.86 -13.58 15.99
C LEU A 204 -10.14 -14.40 15.94
N VAL A 205 -11.09 -14.19 16.86
CA VAL A 205 -12.32 -14.98 16.93
C VAL A 205 -13.43 -14.25 16.17
N PRO A 206 -13.93 -14.81 15.05
CA PRO A 206 -15.06 -14.23 14.34
C PRO A 206 -16.32 -14.24 15.19
N ASP A 207 -16.96 -13.08 15.31
CA ASP A 207 -18.25 -12.93 15.98
C ASP A 207 -19.26 -12.36 14.97
N ILE A 208 -20.26 -13.17 14.63
CA ILE A 208 -21.29 -12.84 13.63
C ILE A 208 -22.19 -11.70 14.13
N GLU A 209 -22.34 -11.51 15.45
CA GLU A 209 -23.15 -10.42 15.99
C GLU A 209 -22.57 -9.03 15.65
N HIS A 210 -21.25 -8.96 15.44
CA HIS A 210 -20.56 -7.74 15.01
C HIS A 210 -20.49 -7.57 13.47
N PHE A 211 -21.09 -8.49 12.69
CA PHE A 211 -21.12 -8.37 11.24
C PHE A 211 -22.04 -7.23 10.77
N SER A 212 -21.56 -6.44 9.85
CA SER A 212 -22.35 -5.45 9.13
C SER A 212 -21.97 -5.43 7.64
N TRP A 213 -22.81 -4.89 6.78
CA TRP A 213 -22.43 -4.67 5.39
C TRP A 213 -21.25 -3.69 5.26
N MET A 214 -21.09 -2.77 6.22
CA MET A 214 -19.92 -1.89 6.29
C MET A 214 -18.63 -2.66 6.57
N THR A 215 -18.67 -3.79 7.28
CA THR A 215 -17.52 -4.69 7.45
C THR A 215 -16.98 -5.15 6.09
N VAL A 216 -17.88 -5.51 5.16
CA VAL A 216 -17.51 -5.93 3.81
C VAL A 216 -16.93 -4.77 3.00
N VAL A 217 -17.58 -3.61 3.02
CA VAL A 217 -17.13 -2.40 2.28
C VAL A 217 -15.76 -1.93 2.80
N ALA A 218 -15.59 -1.89 4.12
CA ALA A 218 -14.33 -1.49 4.75
C ALA A 218 -13.20 -2.50 4.44
N ALA A 219 -13.48 -3.80 4.51
CA ALA A 219 -12.52 -4.84 4.15
C ALA A 219 -12.12 -4.79 2.67
N MET A 220 -13.06 -4.51 1.75
CA MET A 220 -12.76 -4.30 0.33
C MET A 220 -11.85 -3.09 0.14
N GLY A 221 -12.18 -1.95 0.73
CA GLY A 221 -11.35 -0.74 0.65
C GLY A 221 -9.95 -0.95 1.21
N GLN A 222 -9.84 -1.68 2.33
CA GLN A 222 -8.55 -2.03 2.92
C GLN A 222 -7.73 -2.93 1.99
N MET A 223 -8.34 -3.93 1.39
CA MET A 223 -7.66 -4.85 0.49
C MET A 223 -7.13 -4.16 -0.78
N PHE A 224 -7.88 -3.22 -1.37
CA PHE A 224 -7.42 -2.42 -2.49
C PHE A 224 -6.12 -1.69 -2.18
N TYR A 225 -6.10 -1.05 -1.03
CA TYR A 225 -4.93 -0.29 -0.58
C TYR A 225 -3.76 -1.20 -0.22
N SER A 226 -4.03 -2.28 0.52
CA SER A 226 -3.02 -3.20 1.04
C SER A 226 -2.29 -3.95 -0.09
N LEU A 227 -2.99 -4.53 -1.03
CA LEU A 227 -2.40 -5.35 -2.11
C LEU A 227 -1.82 -4.52 -3.26
N SER A 228 -1.80 -3.19 -3.16
CA SER A 228 -1.28 -2.28 -4.21
C SER A 228 -1.88 -2.52 -5.59
N ILE A 229 -3.15 -2.92 -5.66
CA ILE A 229 -3.88 -3.16 -6.90
C ILE A 229 -4.45 -1.85 -7.47
N ALA A 230 -4.59 -1.80 -8.79
CA ALA A 230 -5.06 -0.64 -9.53
C ALA A 230 -4.21 0.64 -9.33
N MET A 231 -2.93 0.47 -9.04
CA MET A 231 -1.93 1.55 -8.90
C MET A 231 -0.85 1.47 -10.00
N GLY A 232 -1.00 0.61 -10.99
CA GLY A 232 0.00 0.39 -12.04
C GLY A 232 1.27 -0.33 -11.58
N ILE A 233 1.48 -0.54 -10.27
CA ILE A 233 2.67 -1.18 -9.71
C ILE A 233 2.81 -2.62 -10.21
N LEU A 234 1.75 -3.41 -10.12
CA LEU A 234 1.78 -4.82 -10.49
C LEU A 234 1.91 -5.01 -12.00
N ILE A 235 1.38 -4.09 -12.82
CA ILE A 235 1.64 -4.05 -14.28
C ILE A 235 3.13 -3.77 -14.52
N THR A 236 3.69 -2.76 -13.86
CA THR A 236 5.11 -2.41 -13.97
C THR A 236 6.02 -3.56 -13.53
N PHE A 237 5.80 -4.14 -12.35
CA PHE A 237 6.59 -5.26 -11.85
C PHE A 237 6.40 -6.53 -12.67
N GLY A 238 5.18 -6.78 -13.16
CA GLY A 238 4.88 -7.83 -14.13
C GLY A 238 5.72 -7.68 -15.40
N SER A 239 5.92 -6.45 -15.89
CA SER A 239 6.76 -6.20 -17.06
C SER A 239 8.25 -6.51 -16.87
N TYR A 240 8.70 -6.66 -15.62
CA TYR A 240 10.06 -7.08 -15.26
C TYR A 240 10.16 -8.58 -14.95
N MET A 241 9.02 -9.30 -14.95
CA MET A 241 8.97 -10.73 -14.65
C MET A 241 9.37 -11.57 -15.86
N LYS A 242 10.27 -12.53 -15.65
CA LYS A 242 10.66 -13.49 -16.69
C LYS A 242 9.52 -14.45 -17.02
N LYS A 243 9.49 -14.96 -18.26
CA LYS A 243 8.41 -15.82 -18.76
C LYS A 243 8.31 -17.18 -18.06
N ASP A 244 9.41 -17.70 -17.56
CA ASP A 244 9.52 -18.99 -16.86
C ASP A 244 9.06 -18.93 -15.38
N ILE A 245 8.81 -17.73 -14.86
CA ILE A 245 8.35 -17.56 -13.47
C ILE A 245 6.83 -17.78 -13.40
N SER A 246 6.39 -18.59 -12.44
CA SER A 246 4.97 -18.83 -12.17
C SER A 246 4.26 -17.57 -11.70
N ILE A 247 3.25 -17.09 -12.43
CA ILE A 247 2.40 -15.95 -12.01
C ILE A 247 1.53 -16.36 -10.81
N GLU A 248 0.80 -17.48 -10.93
CA GLU A 248 -0.12 -17.92 -9.86
C GLU A 248 0.63 -18.23 -8.57
N GLY A 249 1.79 -18.94 -8.70
CA GLY A 249 2.63 -19.22 -7.55
C GLY A 249 3.24 -17.98 -6.90
N SER A 250 3.59 -16.97 -7.68
CA SER A 250 4.08 -15.69 -7.17
C SER A 250 2.98 -14.87 -6.52
N THR A 251 1.80 -14.79 -7.15
CA THR A 251 0.61 -14.14 -6.61
C THR A 251 0.22 -14.70 -5.25
N ARG A 252 0.18 -16.05 -5.12
CA ARG A 252 -0.10 -16.70 -3.85
C ARG A 252 0.90 -16.31 -2.76
N ASN A 253 2.17 -16.19 -3.10
CA ASN A 253 3.18 -15.79 -2.14
C ASN A 253 2.99 -14.34 -1.69
N VAL A 254 2.69 -13.40 -2.60
CA VAL A 254 2.37 -12.01 -2.27
C VAL A 254 1.13 -11.93 -1.37
N GLU A 255 0.06 -12.64 -1.73
CA GLU A 255 -1.18 -12.75 -0.95
C GLU A 255 -0.93 -13.25 0.48
N VAL A 256 -0.12 -14.30 0.63
CA VAL A 256 0.24 -14.86 1.95
C VAL A 256 1.09 -13.87 2.75
N PHE A 257 2.08 -13.23 2.13
CA PHE A 257 2.91 -12.24 2.80
C PHE A 257 2.08 -11.05 3.30
N ASP A 258 1.25 -10.46 2.45
CA ASP A 258 0.42 -9.31 2.81
C ASP A 258 -0.55 -9.66 3.95
N THR A 259 -1.28 -10.77 3.81
CA THR A 259 -2.23 -11.24 4.82
C THR A 259 -1.55 -11.58 6.15
N ALA A 260 -0.39 -12.25 6.10
CA ALA A 260 0.37 -12.57 7.31
C ALA A 260 0.83 -11.31 8.04
N ILE A 261 1.35 -10.31 7.32
CA ILE A 261 1.76 -9.05 7.94
C ILE A 261 0.56 -8.25 8.45
N ALA A 262 -0.57 -8.26 7.76
CA ALA A 262 -1.80 -7.63 8.25
C ALA A 262 -2.27 -8.28 9.58
N ILE A 263 -2.25 -9.62 9.67
CA ILE A 263 -2.56 -10.34 10.92
C ILE A 263 -1.53 -9.99 12.01
N MET A 264 -0.24 -9.98 11.68
CA MET A 264 0.80 -9.61 12.63
C MET A 264 0.63 -8.17 13.12
N ALA A 265 0.31 -7.23 12.24
CA ALA A 265 0.01 -5.84 12.60
C ALA A 265 -1.20 -5.75 13.54
N GLY A 266 -2.27 -6.50 13.27
CA GLY A 266 -3.40 -6.63 14.17
C GLY A 266 -2.98 -7.14 15.56
N LEU A 267 -2.14 -8.18 15.62
CA LEU A 267 -1.60 -8.73 16.87
C LEU A 267 -0.59 -7.82 17.57
N MET A 268 0.13 -6.97 16.84
CA MET A 268 1.02 -5.97 17.45
C MET A 268 0.24 -4.85 18.13
N ILE A 269 -0.87 -4.42 17.53
CA ILE A 269 -1.52 -3.15 17.89
C ILE A 269 -2.76 -3.39 18.75
N ILE A 270 -3.69 -4.24 18.31
CA ILE A 270 -4.98 -4.41 18.99
C ILE A 270 -4.81 -4.90 20.44
N PRO A 271 -4.04 -5.98 20.72
CA PRO A 271 -3.86 -6.43 22.10
C PRO A 271 -3.17 -5.40 23.00
N ALA A 272 -2.18 -4.64 22.45
CA ALA A 272 -1.49 -3.60 23.21
C ALA A 272 -2.42 -2.45 23.58
N VAL A 273 -3.25 -1.98 22.64
CA VAL A 273 -4.24 -0.92 22.90
C VAL A 273 -5.32 -1.40 23.85
N PHE A 274 -5.82 -2.64 23.74
CA PHE A 274 -6.78 -3.23 24.69
C PHE A 274 -6.21 -3.32 26.11
N ALA A 275 -4.95 -3.75 26.25
CA ALA A 275 -4.28 -3.77 27.55
C ALA A 275 -4.15 -2.38 28.15
N PHE A 276 -3.88 -1.35 27.33
CA PHE A 276 -3.76 0.04 27.76
C PHE A 276 -5.10 0.70 28.09
N SER A 277 -6.15 0.45 27.29
CA SER A 277 -7.48 1.08 27.42
C SER A 277 -8.44 0.35 28.32
N GLY A 278 -8.06 -0.79 28.89
CA GLY A 278 -8.98 -1.63 29.67
C GLY A 278 -10.02 -2.37 28.82
N GLY A 279 -9.72 -2.58 27.52
CA GLY A 279 -10.56 -3.37 26.61
C GLY A 279 -11.49 -2.55 25.70
N ASP A 280 -11.29 -1.25 25.59
CA ASP A 280 -12.10 -0.38 24.72
C ASP A 280 -11.59 -0.37 23.26
N PRO A 281 -12.34 -0.93 22.29
CA PRO A 281 -11.97 -0.87 20.87
C PRO A 281 -11.95 0.56 20.31
N ALA A 282 -12.70 1.49 20.89
CA ALA A 282 -12.76 2.89 20.43
C ALA A 282 -11.46 3.66 20.71
N ALA A 283 -10.58 3.11 21.56
CA ALA A 283 -9.25 3.66 21.79
C ALA A 283 -8.33 3.53 20.56
N LEU A 284 -8.66 2.66 19.59
CA LEU A 284 -7.99 2.61 18.30
C LEU A 284 -8.51 3.73 17.39
N ASN A 285 -7.85 4.87 17.42
CA ASN A 285 -8.20 6.03 16.60
C ASN A 285 -7.92 5.81 15.11
N ALA A 286 -8.68 6.51 14.25
CA ALA A 286 -8.50 6.43 12.80
C ALA A 286 -7.22 7.11 12.30
N GLY A 287 -6.70 6.58 11.20
CA GLY A 287 -5.65 7.24 10.43
C GLY A 287 -4.30 7.37 11.14
N PRO A 288 -3.54 8.42 10.83
CA PRO A 288 -2.21 8.67 11.41
C PRO A 288 -2.23 8.78 12.95
N SER A 289 -3.35 9.18 13.54
CA SER A 289 -3.49 9.32 15.00
C SER A 289 -3.23 8.02 15.75
N LEU A 290 -3.59 6.87 15.18
CA LEU A 290 -3.26 5.58 15.80
C LEU A 290 -1.75 5.42 15.97
N MET A 291 -0.99 5.64 14.91
CA MET A 291 0.44 5.38 14.89
C MET A 291 1.26 6.48 15.58
N PHE A 292 0.86 7.73 15.47
CA PHE A 292 1.65 8.86 15.95
C PHE A 292 1.17 9.48 17.29
N ILE A 293 -0.01 9.08 17.77
CA ILE A 293 -0.54 9.53 19.07
C ILE A 293 -0.77 8.35 20.00
N THR A 294 -1.61 7.37 19.58
CA THR A 294 -2.01 6.28 20.48
C THR A 294 -0.85 5.33 20.78
N ILE A 295 -0.13 4.85 19.77
CA ILE A 295 0.95 3.86 19.95
C ILE A 295 2.10 4.39 20.81
N PRO A 296 2.60 5.63 20.67
CA PRO A 296 3.59 6.17 21.59
C PRO A 296 3.12 6.19 23.06
N LYS A 297 1.85 6.53 23.32
CA LYS A 297 1.27 6.48 24.68
C LYS A 297 1.23 5.06 25.23
N VAL A 298 0.85 4.10 24.38
CA VAL A 298 0.83 2.68 24.74
C VAL A 298 2.25 2.22 25.11
N PHE A 299 3.25 2.53 24.30
CA PHE A 299 4.64 2.15 24.57
C PHE A 299 5.19 2.84 25.80
N ASP A 300 4.90 4.12 26.03
CA ASP A 300 5.33 4.85 27.23
C ASP A 300 4.77 4.22 28.52
N SER A 301 3.57 3.67 28.47
CA SER A 301 2.94 2.95 29.59
C SER A 301 3.50 1.55 29.83
N MET A 302 4.31 1.00 28.89
CA MET A 302 4.80 -0.37 28.95
C MET A 302 6.29 -0.43 29.35
N GLY A 303 6.69 -1.48 30.09
CA GLY A 303 8.10 -1.78 30.29
C GLY A 303 8.82 -1.99 28.94
N LEU A 304 10.06 -1.52 28.82
CA LEU A 304 10.84 -1.54 27.56
C LEU A 304 10.24 -0.71 26.40
N GLY A 305 9.35 0.24 26.69
CA GLY A 305 8.63 1.02 25.67
C GLY A 305 9.54 1.70 24.66
N THR A 306 10.66 2.28 25.07
CA THR A 306 11.64 2.90 24.15
C THR A 306 12.22 1.87 23.17
N ALA A 307 12.64 0.70 23.66
CA ALA A 307 13.19 -0.35 22.79
C ALA A 307 12.15 -0.88 21.79
N ILE A 308 10.94 -1.13 22.24
CA ILE A 308 9.84 -1.56 21.39
C ILE A 308 9.45 -0.45 20.40
N GLY A 309 9.47 0.80 20.82
CA GLY A 309 9.25 1.96 19.95
C GLY A 309 10.28 2.05 18.82
N ILE A 310 11.56 1.84 19.11
CA ILE A 310 12.61 1.77 18.08
C ILE A 310 12.31 0.64 17.08
N LEU A 311 12.07 -0.58 17.58
CA LEU A 311 11.79 -1.73 16.72
C LEU A 311 10.54 -1.51 15.84
N PHE A 312 9.49 -0.94 16.43
CA PHE A 312 8.26 -0.62 15.73
C PHE A 312 8.47 0.43 14.63
N PHE A 313 9.14 1.55 14.93
CA PHE A 313 9.36 2.58 13.91
C PHE A 313 10.40 2.19 12.86
N VAL A 314 11.35 1.28 13.16
CA VAL A 314 12.20 0.64 12.14
C VAL A 314 11.35 -0.23 11.20
N LEU A 315 10.46 -1.06 11.75
CA LEU A 315 9.51 -1.88 10.98
C LEU A 315 8.65 -1.00 10.06
N VAL A 316 8.05 0.06 10.62
CA VAL A 316 7.20 1.00 9.88
C VAL A 316 8.00 1.73 8.79
N LEU A 317 9.24 2.13 9.07
CA LEU A 317 10.12 2.76 8.07
C LEU A 317 10.40 1.81 6.90
N PHE A 318 10.67 0.53 7.17
CA PHE A 318 10.90 -0.46 6.11
C PHE A 318 9.64 -0.71 5.28
N ALA A 319 8.48 -0.83 5.91
CA ALA A 319 7.21 -0.95 5.22
C ALA A 319 6.89 0.29 4.36
N ALA A 320 7.14 1.49 4.88
CA ALA A 320 6.94 2.72 4.15
C ALA A 320 7.91 2.84 2.94
N LEU A 321 9.19 2.53 3.14
CA LEU A 321 10.20 2.63 2.08
C LEU A 321 9.94 1.64 0.94
N THR A 322 9.64 0.38 1.22
CA THR A 322 9.38 -0.63 0.17
C THR A 322 8.19 -0.26 -0.70
N SER A 323 7.11 0.26 -0.11
CA SER A 323 5.94 0.73 -0.85
C SER A 323 6.23 2.03 -1.62
N SER A 324 6.94 3.00 -1.03
CA SER A 324 7.34 4.24 -1.72
C SER A 324 8.24 3.96 -2.93
N ILE A 325 9.17 3.01 -2.80
CA ILE A 325 10.04 2.54 -3.88
C ILE A 325 9.19 1.97 -5.04
N ALA A 326 8.22 1.12 -4.73
CA ALA A 326 7.37 0.49 -5.75
C ALA A 326 6.49 1.50 -6.50
N LEU A 327 5.88 2.45 -5.77
CA LEU A 327 5.12 3.56 -6.33
C LEU A 327 5.99 4.43 -7.24
N THR A 328 7.18 4.81 -6.76
CA THR A 328 8.12 5.65 -7.51
C THR A 328 8.61 4.94 -8.77
N GLU A 329 8.88 3.63 -8.70
CA GLU A 329 9.27 2.84 -9.88
C GLU A 329 8.17 2.79 -10.94
N SER A 330 6.91 2.64 -10.54
CA SER A 330 5.77 2.68 -11.46
C SER A 330 5.69 4.02 -12.19
N ALA A 331 5.89 5.14 -11.48
CA ALA A 331 5.97 6.46 -12.08
C ALA A 331 7.16 6.59 -13.04
N VAL A 332 8.37 6.21 -12.61
CA VAL A 332 9.60 6.28 -13.42
C VAL A 332 9.48 5.45 -14.67
N SER A 333 8.98 4.21 -14.59
CA SER A 333 8.82 3.34 -15.75
C SER A 333 7.83 3.91 -16.78
N THR A 334 6.79 4.61 -16.33
CA THR A 334 5.86 5.30 -17.22
C THR A 334 6.55 6.40 -18.00
N PHE A 335 7.36 7.25 -17.35
CA PHE A 335 8.15 8.29 -18.06
C PHE A 335 9.19 7.69 -19.01
N GLN A 336 9.80 6.56 -18.65
CA GLN A 336 10.73 5.86 -19.54
C GLN A 336 10.03 5.36 -20.81
N ASP A 337 8.88 4.70 -20.65
CA ASP A 337 8.19 4.08 -21.78
C ASP A 337 7.48 5.09 -22.69
N GLU A 338 6.81 6.11 -22.12
CA GLU A 338 6.01 7.05 -22.91
C GLU A 338 6.84 8.19 -23.52
N LEU A 339 7.92 8.61 -22.84
CA LEU A 339 8.75 9.72 -23.31
C LEU A 339 10.10 9.27 -23.85
N GLY A 340 10.42 7.96 -23.79
CA GLY A 340 11.69 7.43 -24.23
C GLY A 340 12.89 7.95 -23.43
N TRP A 341 12.69 8.37 -22.19
CA TRP A 341 13.75 8.95 -21.36
C TRP A 341 14.57 7.86 -20.68
N GLY A 342 15.87 8.12 -20.51
CA GLY A 342 16.73 7.26 -19.70
C GLY A 342 16.35 7.30 -18.22
N ARG A 343 16.65 6.23 -17.49
CA ARG A 343 16.29 6.05 -16.07
C ARG A 343 16.67 7.25 -15.19
N LYS A 344 17.89 7.76 -15.30
CA LYS A 344 18.37 8.90 -14.50
C LYS A 344 17.49 10.14 -14.67
N LYS A 345 17.15 10.47 -15.93
CA LYS A 345 16.29 11.63 -16.24
C LYS A 345 14.88 11.42 -15.71
N SER A 346 14.27 10.25 -15.93
CA SER A 346 12.94 9.92 -15.44
C SER A 346 12.86 9.97 -13.92
N THR A 347 13.86 9.40 -13.22
CA THR A 347 13.94 9.45 -11.76
C THR A 347 14.08 10.87 -11.24
N ALA A 348 14.92 11.70 -11.87
CA ALA A 348 15.08 13.10 -11.48
C ALA A 348 13.78 13.89 -11.62
N VAL A 349 13.06 13.71 -12.73
CA VAL A 349 11.77 14.41 -12.96
C VAL A 349 10.70 13.93 -11.98
N VAL A 350 10.59 12.62 -11.75
CA VAL A 350 9.66 12.08 -10.72
C VAL A 350 10.04 12.61 -9.33
N GLY A 351 11.35 12.73 -9.04
CA GLY A 351 11.84 13.34 -7.81
C GLY A 351 11.41 14.81 -7.65
N VAL A 352 11.49 15.61 -8.72
CA VAL A 352 11.01 16.98 -8.71
C VAL A 352 9.51 17.06 -8.47
N VAL A 353 8.71 16.20 -9.13
CA VAL A 353 7.25 16.12 -8.92
C VAL A 353 6.95 15.70 -7.47
N MET A 354 7.66 14.68 -6.96
CA MET A 354 7.53 14.22 -5.57
C MET A 354 7.80 15.36 -4.59
N LEU A 355 8.89 16.10 -4.76
CA LEU A 355 9.23 17.22 -3.89
C LEU A 355 8.20 18.37 -4.01
N ALA A 356 7.81 18.77 -5.22
CA ALA A 356 6.88 19.86 -5.42
C ALA A 356 5.50 19.60 -4.82
N LEU A 357 4.88 18.46 -5.13
CA LEU A 357 3.56 18.09 -4.59
C LEU A 357 3.64 17.68 -3.11
N GLY A 358 4.77 17.04 -2.71
CA GLY A 358 5.00 16.66 -1.32
C GLY A 358 5.16 17.86 -0.41
N THR A 359 5.84 18.93 -0.84
CA THR A 359 5.94 20.18 -0.08
C THR A 359 4.56 20.80 0.18
N LEU A 360 3.64 20.78 -0.80
CA LEU A 360 2.25 21.22 -0.56
C LEU A 360 1.59 20.40 0.55
N SER A 361 1.74 19.07 0.51
CA SER A 361 1.18 18.17 1.52
C SER A 361 1.88 18.31 2.87
N SER A 362 3.20 18.48 2.90
CA SER A 362 4.01 18.66 4.11
C SER A 362 3.66 19.95 4.86
N LEU A 363 3.45 21.04 4.12
CA LEU A 363 3.12 22.35 4.69
C LEU A 363 1.61 22.54 4.94
N GLY A 364 0.77 21.61 4.48
CA GLY A 364 -0.69 21.69 4.55
C GLY A 364 -1.26 21.80 5.96
N TYR A 365 -0.59 21.21 6.97
CA TYR A 365 -1.01 21.30 8.38
C TYR A 365 -0.34 22.44 9.17
N GLY A 366 0.54 23.19 8.53
CA GLY A 366 1.30 24.28 9.13
C GLY A 366 1.11 25.59 8.35
N PRO A 367 2.15 26.08 7.63
CA PRO A 367 2.08 27.37 6.92
C PRO A 367 0.95 27.48 5.90
N LEU A 368 0.52 26.38 5.29
CA LEU A 368 -0.56 26.34 4.30
C LEU A 368 -1.89 25.83 4.88
N ALA A 369 -2.03 25.72 6.21
CA ALA A 369 -3.25 25.19 6.85
C ALA A 369 -4.54 25.94 6.48
N GLY A 370 -4.45 27.21 6.10
CA GLY A 370 -5.59 28.00 5.60
C GLY A 370 -5.99 27.71 4.15
N VAL A 371 -5.21 26.91 3.40
CA VAL A 371 -5.47 26.60 1.99
C VAL A 371 -6.02 25.18 1.90
N THR A 372 -7.29 25.03 1.57
CA THR A 372 -7.96 23.74 1.44
C THR A 372 -8.56 23.54 0.06
N ILE A 373 -8.65 22.27 -0.39
CA ILE A 373 -9.35 21.87 -1.61
C ILE A 373 -10.58 21.07 -1.21
N ILE A 374 -11.77 21.54 -1.52
CA ILE A 374 -13.05 20.90 -1.12
C ILE A 374 -13.12 20.69 0.42
N GLY A 375 -12.56 21.65 1.19
CA GLY A 375 -12.51 21.56 2.65
C GLY A 375 -11.46 20.59 3.22
N MET A 376 -10.63 19.97 2.39
CA MET A 376 -9.56 19.02 2.79
C MET A 376 -8.19 19.71 2.68
N GLN A 377 -7.28 19.35 3.58
CA GLN A 377 -5.86 19.67 3.44
C GLN A 377 -5.26 18.95 2.22
N PHE A 378 -4.12 19.41 1.71
CA PHE A 378 -3.52 18.84 0.49
C PHE A 378 -3.28 17.34 0.58
N LEU A 379 -2.74 16.85 1.71
CA LEU A 379 -2.51 15.42 1.91
C LEU A 379 -3.82 14.63 1.84
N ASP A 380 -4.84 15.08 2.59
CA ASP A 380 -6.14 14.40 2.66
C ASP A 380 -6.85 14.45 1.31
N PHE A 381 -6.72 15.57 0.56
CA PHE A 381 -7.28 15.68 -0.78
C PHE A 381 -6.63 14.71 -1.77
N PHE A 382 -5.29 14.62 -1.79
CA PHE A 382 -4.60 13.68 -2.68
C PHE A 382 -4.89 12.23 -2.31
N ASP A 383 -4.98 11.91 -1.01
CA ASP A 383 -5.39 10.58 -0.54
C ASP A 383 -6.81 10.24 -0.99
N PHE A 384 -7.77 11.14 -0.77
CA PHE A 384 -9.15 10.97 -1.23
C PHE A 384 -9.23 10.80 -2.76
N LEU A 385 -8.58 11.68 -3.52
CA LEU A 385 -8.61 11.65 -4.98
C LEU A 385 -8.05 10.33 -5.52
N THR A 386 -6.92 9.89 -5.02
CA THR A 386 -6.26 8.67 -5.52
C THR A 386 -6.94 7.41 -5.02
N ASN A 387 -7.13 7.25 -3.71
CA ASN A 387 -7.61 6.00 -3.14
C ASN A 387 -9.12 5.83 -3.26
N SER A 388 -9.89 6.91 -3.07
CA SER A 388 -11.35 6.83 -3.05
C SER A 388 -12.00 6.96 -4.43
N VAL A 389 -11.35 7.65 -5.37
CA VAL A 389 -11.91 7.92 -6.70
C VAL A 389 -11.13 7.21 -7.80
N MET A 390 -9.84 7.50 -7.94
CA MET A 390 -9.07 7.03 -9.11
C MET A 390 -8.81 5.53 -9.10
N MET A 391 -8.44 4.94 -7.97
CA MET A 391 -8.14 3.50 -7.89
C MET A 391 -9.33 2.61 -8.24
N PRO A 392 -10.55 2.81 -7.73
CA PRO A 392 -11.71 2.02 -8.18
C PRO A 392 -11.99 2.15 -9.67
N ILE A 393 -11.84 3.34 -10.26
CA ILE A 393 -12.00 3.56 -11.70
C ILE A 393 -10.89 2.80 -12.47
N ALA A 394 -9.65 2.85 -12.00
CA ALA A 394 -8.53 2.13 -12.60
C ALA A 394 -8.74 0.61 -12.55
N ALA A 395 -9.27 0.07 -11.44
CA ALA A 395 -9.61 -1.33 -11.30
C ALA A 395 -10.70 -1.76 -12.30
N ILE A 396 -11.76 -0.95 -12.45
CA ILE A 396 -12.80 -1.19 -13.45
C ILE A 396 -12.18 -1.21 -14.86
N ALA A 397 -11.29 -0.27 -15.17
CA ALA A 397 -10.60 -0.22 -16.46
C ALA A 397 -9.75 -1.48 -16.72
N VAL A 398 -9.01 -1.99 -15.73
CA VAL A 398 -8.27 -3.26 -15.81
C VAL A 398 -9.23 -4.44 -16.03
N CYS A 399 -10.33 -4.52 -15.28
CA CYS A 399 -11.33 -5.57 -15.44
C CYS A 399 -11.95 -5.58 -16.84
N LEU A 400 -12.31 -4.42 -17.38
CA LEU A 400 -12.85 -4.27 -18.71
C LEU A 400 -11.82 -4.62 -19.78
N LEU A 401 -10.57 -4.17 -19.64
CA LEU A 401 -9.47 -4.54 -20.53
C LEU A 401 -9.33 -6.06 -20.61
N VAL A 402 -9.20 -6.72 -19.45
CA VAL A 402 -8.99 -8.18 -19.39
C VAL A 402 -10.20 -8.95 -19.87
N SER A 403 -11.42 -8.56 -19.46
CA SER A 403 -12.63 -9.34 -19.76
C SER A 403 -13.16 -9.13 -21.18
N ARG A 404 -12.97 -7.94 -21.78
CA ARG A 404 -13.61 -7.55 -23.06
C ARG A 404 -12.64 -7.42 -24.23
N VAL A 405 -11.37 -7.04 -23.98
CA VAL A 405 -10.42 -6.74 -25.06
C VAL A 405 -9.35 -7.82 -25.16
N VAL A 406 -8.61 -8.07 -24.07
CA VAL A 406 -7.55 -9.09 -24.04
C VAL A 406 -8.18 -10.50 -24.14
N GLY A 407 -9.21 -10.73 -23.35
CA GLY A 407 -9.85 -12.02 -23.18
C GLY A 407 -9.15 -12.89 -22.14
N VAL A 408 -9.95 -13.52 -21.27
CA VAL A 408 -9.45 -14.36 -20.17
C VAL A 408 -8.61 -15.55 -20.66
N GLY A 409 -8.84 -16.02 -21.89
CA GLY A 409 -8.05 -17.10 -22.51
C GLY A 409 -6.59 -16.70 -22.78
N ARG A 410 -6.31 -15.45 -23.14
CA ARG A 410 -4.93 -14.96 -23.30
C ARG A 410 -4.23 -14.83 -21.96
N ILE A 411 -4.94 -14.40 -20.90
CA ILE A 411 -4.38 -14.38 -19.55
C ILE A 411 -4.03 -15.79 -19.09
N GLU A 412 -4.93 -16.77 -19.35
CA GLU A 412 -4.64 -18.18 -19.07
C GLU A 412 -3.39 -18.68 -19.78
N GLN A 413 -3.26 -18.40 -21.09
CA GLN A 413 -2.07 -18.76 -21.85
C GLN A 413 -0.81 -18.13 -21.25
N GLU A 414 -0.88 -16.87 -20.85
CA GLU A 414 0.26 -16.19 -20.20
C GLU A 414 0.61 -16.83 -18.84
N VAL A 415 -0.37 -17.16 -18.01
CA VAL A 415 -0.15 -17.86 -16.73
C VAL A 415 0.54 -19.22 -16.97
N LEU A 416 0.08 -19.98 -17.95
CA LEU A 416 0.60 -21.31 -18.28
C LEU A 416 2.01 -21.33 -18.86
N LEU A 417 2.62 -20.19 -19.21
CA LEU A 417 4.04 -20.15 -19.62
C LEU A 417 4.99 -20.58 -18.50
N GLY A 418 4.67 -20.28 -17.24
CA GLY A 418 5.49 -20.63 -16.08
C GLY A 418 4.89 -21.72 -15.20
N GLU A 419 3.78 -22.34 -15.60
CA GLU A 419 3.02 -23.32 -14.80
C GLU A 419 2.35 -24.37 -15.68
N SER A 420 2.13 -25.57 -15.14
CA SER A 420 1.41 -26.63 -15.85
C SER A 420 -0.11 -26.49 -15.76
N THR A 421 -0.63 -25.76 -14.78
CA THR A 421 -2.07 -25.62 -14.52
C THR A 421 -2.42 -24.27 -13.94
N PHE A 422 -3.55 -23.70 -14.34
CA PHE A 422 -4.13 -22.52 -13.71
C PHE A 422 -5.20 -22.97 -12.68
N ARG A 423 -4.78 -23.17 -11.44
CA ARG A 423 -5.59 -23.84 -10.39
C ARG A 423 -6.86 -23.06 -10.04
N ARG A 424 -6.76 -21.72 -9.84
CA ARG A 424 -7.90 -20.88 -9.47
C ARG A 424 -8.58 -20.23 -10.68
N LYS A 425 -8.50 -20.81 -11.89
CA LYS A 425 -9.08 -20.30 -13.13
C LYS A 425 -10.56 -19.94 -13.01
N LYS A 426 -11.37 -20.80 -12.35
CA LYS A 426 -12.82 -20.55 -12.20
C LYS A 426 -13.07 -19.30 -11.35
N VAL A 427 -12.34 -19.14 -10.25
CA VAL A 427 -12.41 -17.93 -9.39
C VAL A 427 -12.00 -16.71 -10.20
N PHE A 428 -10.85 -16.75 -10.88
CA PHE A 428 -10.38 -15.66 -11.73
C PHE A 428 -11.42 -15.22 -12.75
N ASN A 429 -11.99 -16.18 -13.51
CA ASN A 429 -12.94 -15.88 -14.56
C ASN A 429 -14.24 -15.24 -14.05
N THR A 430 -14.78 -15.73 -12.93
CA THR A 430 -15.99 -15.17 -12.33
C THR A 430 -15.74 -13.79 -11.74
N MET A 431 -14.65 -13.68 -11.00
CA MET A 431 -14.28 -12.43 -10.33
C MET A 431 -14.00 -11.30 -11.34
N ILE A 432 -13.12 -11.53 -12.34
CA ILE A 432 -12.70 -10.49 -13.28
C ILE A 432 -13.83 -9.97 -14.15
N ARG A 433 -14.79 -10.85 -14.50
CA ARG A 433 -15.91 -10.50 -15.40
C ARG A 433 -17.04 -9.78 -14.69
N PHE A 434 -17.32 -10.11 -13.43
CA PHE A 434 -18.55 -9.70 -12.77
C PHE A 434 -18.28 -9.05 -11.40
N LEU A 435 -17.61 -9.76 -10.49
CA LEU A 435 -17.52 -9.33 -9.09
C LEU A 435 -16.50 -8.23 -8.88
N CYS A 436 -15.32 -8.28 -9.52
CA CYS A 436 -14.32 -7.23 -9.36
C CYS A 436 -14.81 -5.85 -9.83
N PRO A 437 -15.38 -5.68 -11.04
CA PRO A 437 -15.90 -4.38 -11.44
C PRO A 437 -17.10 -3.94 -10.59
N PHE A 438 -17.94 -4.86 -10.14
CA PHE A 438 -19.07 -4.57 -9.25
C PHE A 438 -18.58 -4.06 -7.87
N PHE A 439 -17.62 -4.74 -7.26
CA PHE A 439 -17.04 -4.31 -5.98
C PHE A 439 -16.30 -2.97 -6.09
N ALA A 440 -15.55 -2.76 -7.18
CA ALA A 440 -14.90 -1.48 -7.42
C ALA A 440 -15.91 -0.34 -7.56
N ALA A 441 -17.06 -0.57 -8.21
CA ALA A 441 -18.15 0.40 -8.30
C ALA A 441 -18.78 0.71 -6.92
N ILE A 442 -18.96 -0.30 -6.07
CA ILE A 442 -19.44 -0.11 -4.69
C ILE A 442 -18.46 0.76 -3.90
N ILE A 443 -17.16 0.47 -3.98
CA ILE A 443 -16.13 1.26 -3.28
C ILE A 443 -16.17 2.71 -3.76
N LEU A 444 -16.23 2.94 -5.06
CA LEU A 444 -16.31 4.28 -5.63
C LEU A 444 -17.54 5.04 -5.11
N LEU A 445 -18.72 4.43 -5.20
CA LEU A 445 -19.97 5.07 -4.79
C LEU A 445 -20.00 5.33 -3.28
N SER A 446 -19.58 4.36 -2.46
CA SER A 446 -19.54 4.52 -1.00
C SER A 446 -18.52 5.58 -0.56
N SER A 447 -17.35 5.63 -1.18
CA SER A 447 -16.33 6.63 -0.87
C SER A 447 -16.77 8.05 -1.25
N VAL A 448 -17.40 8.22 -2.41
CA VAL A 448 -17.97 9.52 -2.82
C VAL A 448 -19.12 9.92 -1.91
N ALA A 449 -20.03 9.00 -1.58
CA ALA A 449 -21.13 9.26 -0.66
C ALA A 449 -20.64 9.67 0.74
N ASN A 450 -19.56 9.03 1.24
CA ASN A 450 -18.92 9.42 2.50
C ASN A 450 -18.30 10.82 2.43
N ALA A 451 -17.60 11.15 1.34
CA ALA A 451 -17.01 12.48 1.16
C ALA A 451 -18.07 13.61 1.04
N LEU A 452 -19.26 13.28 0.52
CA LEU A 452 -20.39 14.19 0.45
C LEU A 452 -21.20 14.25 1.77
N GLY A 453 -20.82 13.47 2.78
CA GLY A 453 -21.51 13.42 4.07
C GLY A 453 -22.86 12.68 4.04
N TRP A 454 -23.15 11.92 2.98
CA TRP A 454 -24.39 11.15 2.86
C TRP A 454 -24.38 9.88 3.71
N ILE A 455 -23.19 9.32 3.95
CA ILE A 455 -22.95 8.19 4.85
C ILE A 455 -21.69 8.47 5.68
N SER A 456 -21.56 7.81 6.83
CA SER A 456 -20.33 7.82 7.65
C SER A 456 -19.65 6.46 7.58
N MET A 457 -18.41 6.42 7.13
CA MET A 457 -17.58 5.20 7.08
C MET A 457 -16.47 5.23 8.15
#